data_8c006305d36c6e436580cd8a41771645
#
_entry.id   8c006305d36c6e436580cd8a41771645
#
_cell.length_a   1.000
_cell.length_b   1.000
_cell.length_c   1.000
_cell.angle_alpha   90.00
_cell.angle_beta   90.00
_cell.angle_gamma   90.00
#
_symmetry.space_group_name_H-M   'P 1'
#
loop_
_entity.id
_entity.type
_entity.pdbx_description
1 polymer ?
#
loop_
_entity_poly.entity_id
_entity_poly.type
_entity_poly.pdbx_seq_one_letter_code
_entity_poly.pdbx_strand_id
1 'polypeptide(L)'
;GGTITANMTGDVAIVSNDPSYCSAIKADVDFVQTDGTITITHSGAGGKGISADGNVSIQGGTLSVTVTGSNGTYTNTSGVTDNYAPTCISADNNVNVSGGNITLNVKANSAKGIKSDVNTTISGGTITGTLTGSTVVVNYDPSHCALIKCDGNYTQNGGTINATHSGVGGK
;
A
#
# COMPACT_ATOMS: atom_id res chain seq x y z
N GLY A 1 -21.31 -9.06 -7.24
CA GLY A 1 -20.37 -8.05 -6.81
C GLY A 1 -21.02 -6.69 -6.57
N GLY A 2 -20.44 -5.92 -5.70
CA GLY A 2 -20.85 -4.55 -5.40
C GLY A 2 -19.83 -3.54 -5.90
N THR A 3 -20.11 -2.24 -5.70
CA THR A 3 -19.19 -1.16 -6.05
C THR A 3 -18.92 -0.29 -4.84
N ILE A 4 -17.64 -0.01 -4.58
CA ILE A 4 -17.18 0.96 -3.59
C ILE A 4 -16.39 2.04 -4.34
N THR A 5 -16.73 3.31 -4.08
CA THR A 5 -15.93 4.45 -4.55
C THR A 5 -15.63 5.32 -3.34
N ALA A 6 -14.36 5.56 -3.06
CA ALA A 6 -13.91 6.35 -1.92
C ALA A 6 -12.89 7.42 -2.35
N ASN A 7 -13.15 8.67 -1.94
CA ASN A 7 -12.22 9.78 -2.11
C ASN A 7 -11.85 10.31 -0.72
N MET A 8 -10.60 10.10 -0.34
CA MET A 8 -10.09 10.39 1.00
C MET A 8 -9.06 11.52 0.96
N THR A 9 -9.14 12.41 1.94
CA THR A 9 -8.25 13.57 2.08
C THR A 9 -7.61 13.69 3.47
N GLY A 10 -8.01 12.80 4.40
CA GLY A 10 -7.52 12.82 5.78
C GLY A 10 -6.04 12.47 5.87
N ASP A 11 -5.29 13.24 6.64
CA ASP A 11 -3.88 13.01 6.88
C ASP A 11 -3.66 11.97 8.01
N VAL A 12 -2.47 11.40 8.05
CA VAL A 12 -1.98 10.67 9.22
C VAL A 12 -1.93 11.59 10.43
N ALA A 13 -2.32 11.09 11.58
CA ALA A 13 -2.12 11.76 12.86
C ALA A 13 -1.00 11.07 13.64
N ILE A 14 -0.11 11.83 14.29
CA ILE A 14 0.88 11.24 15.19
C ILE A 14 0.28 11.26 16.61
N VAL A 15 -0.01 10.08 17.12
CA VAL A 15 -0.61 9.87 18.45
C VAL A 15 0.36 9.08 19.31
N SER A 16 0.79 9.64 20.43
CA SER A 16 1.74 9.01 21.34
C SER A 16 3.01 8.52 20.62
N ASN A 17 3.55 9.33 19.73
CA ASN A 17 4.74 9.03 18.93
C ASN A 17 4.58 7.85 17.96
N ASP A 18 3.35 7.55 17.54
CA ASP A 18 3.03 6.51 16.58
C ASP A 18 2.08 7.05 15.49
N PRO A 19 2.29 6.69 14.21
CA PRO A 19 1.42 7.14 13.12
C PRO A 19 0.07 6.42 13.15
N SER A 20 -1.01 7.17 13.36
CA SER A 20 -2.37 6.72 13.16
C SER A 20 -2.82 7.07 11.74
N TYR A 21 -2.85 6.08 10.87
CA TYR A 21 -3.11 6.26 9.45
C TYR A 21 -4.61 6.43 9.14
N CYS A 22 -4.92 7.39 8.25
CA CYS A 22 -6.24 7.46 7.63
C CYS A 22 -6.33 6.42 6.51
N SER A 23 -7.29 5.50 6.58
CA SER A 23 -7.50 4.44 5.60
C SER A 23 -8.89 4.55 4.98
N ALA A 24 -9.03 4.33 3.67
CA ALA A 24 -10.34 4.29 3.04
C ALA A 24 -11.12 3.02 3.45
N ILE A 25 -10.42 1.89 3.55
CA ILE A 25 -10.97 0.65 4.11
C ILE A 25 -9.99 0.17 5.19
N LYS A 26 -10.50 0.01 6.42
CA LYS A 26 -9.76 -0.59 7.53
C LYS A 26 -10.45 -1.88 7.95
N ALA A 27 -9.71 -2.97 8.05
CA ALA A 27 -10.16 -4.24 8.60
C ALA A 27 -9.30 -4.59 9.82
N ASP A 28 -9.93 -4.86 10.97
CA ASP A 28 -9.23 -5.24 12.20
C ASP A 28 -8.76 -6.71 12.19
N VAL A 29 -9.23 -7.48 11.24
CA VAL A 29 -8.77 -8.86 11.00
C VAL A 29 -8.34 -8.95 9.53
N ASP A 30 -9.11 -9.59 8.68
CA ASP A 30 -8.75 -9.81 7.29
C ASP A 30 -9.61 -8.98 6.33
N PHE A 31 -9.01 -8.53 5.24
CA PHE A 31 -9.73 -8.01 4.09
C PHE A 31 -9.77 -9.05 2.97
N VAL A 32 -10.97 -9.32 2.44
CA VAL A 32 -11.16 -10.28 1.34
C VAL A 32 -12.01 -9.64 0.24
N GLN A 33 -11.49 -9.60 -0.98
CA GLN A 33 -12.24 -9.24 -2.18
C GLN A 33 -12.36 -10.46 -3.10
N THR A 34 -13.60 -10.97 -3.28
CA THR A 34 -13.88 -12.11 -4.17
C THR A 34 -14.37 -11.66 -5.55
N ASP A 35 -15.03 -10.50 -5.62
CA ASP A 35 -15.61 -9.94 -6.83
C ASP A 35 -15.95 -8.44 -6.61
N GLY A 36 -16.62 -7.81 -7.58
CA GLY A 36 -17.05 -6.41 -7.50
C GLY A 36 -15.96 -5.40 -7.88
N THR A 37 -16.26 -4.14 -7.68
CA THR A 37 -15.37 -3.04 -8.06
C THR A 37 -15.09 -2.13 -6.87
N ILE A 38 -13.82 -1.90 -6.59
CA ILE A 38 -13.36 -0.96 -5.55
C ILE A 38 -12.48 0.08 -6.22
N THR A 39 -12.84 1.35 -6.07
CA THR A 39 -12.05 2.48 -6.56
C THR A 39 -11.76 3.43 -5.41
N ILE A 40 -10.49 3.64 -5.11
CA ILE A 40 -10.03 4.48 -4.01
C ILE A 40 -9.06 5.53 -4.54
N THR A 41 -9.27 6.78 -4.16
CA THR A 41 -8.27 7.86 -4.27
C THR A 41 -8.01 8.42 -2.88
N HIS A 42 -6.75 8.45 -2.46
CA HIS A 42 -6.34 9.01 -1.18
C HIS A 42 -5.25 10.06 -1.38
N SER A 43 -5.57 11.31 -1.03
CA SER A 43 -4.68 12.45 -1.20
C SER A 43 -4.07 12.97 0.11
N GLY A 44 -4.50 12.46 1.25
CA GLY A 44 -3.96 12.83 2.55
C GLY A 44 -2.54 12.28 2.77
N ALA A 45 -1.74 12.99 3.54
CA ALA A 45 -0.39 12.58 3.91
C ALA A 45 -0.41 11.25 4.66
N GLY A 46 0.44 10.29 4.28
CA GLY A 46 0.49 8.96 4.86
C GLY A 46 -0.74 8.09 4.60
N GLY A 47 -1.70 8.54 3.78
CA GLY A 47 -2.97 7.85 3.57
C GLY A 47 -2.85 6.43 3.05
N LYS A 48 -3.72 5.53 3.53
CA LYS A 48 -3.79 4.15 3.07
C LYS A 48 -5.09 3.91 2.28
N GLY A 49 -4.99 3.17 1.18
CA GLY A 49 -6.19 2.74 0.46
C GLY A 49 -6.93 1.65 1.24
N ILE A 50 -6.32 0.48 1.35
CA ILE A 50 -6.80 -0.66 2.15
C ILE A 50 -5.76 -0.97 3.21
N SER A 51 -6.21 -1.15 4.46
CA SER A 51 -5.37 -1.55 5.59
C SER A 51 -6.05 -2.67 6.36
N ALA A 52 -5.34 -3.79 6.58
CA ALA A 52 -5.80 -4.89 7.43
C ALA A 52 -4.75 -5.20 8.50
N ASP A 53 -5.19 -5.43 9.74
CA ASP A 53 -4.32 -5.90 10.82
C ASP A 53 -4.00 -7.39 10.66
N GLY A 54 -4.82 -8.13 9.91
CA GLY A 54 -4.56 -9.50 9.47
C GLY A 54 -4.06 -9.55 8.03
N ASN A 55 -4.68 -10.42 7.23
CA ASN A 55 -4.31 -10.64 5.84
C ASN A 55 -5.13 -9.79 4.88
N VAL A 56 -4.56 -9.52 3.70
CA VAL A 56 -5.30 -9.03 2.53
C VAL A 56 -5.35 -10.15 1.49
N SER A 57 -6.55 -10.54 1.06
CA SER A 57 -6.77 -11.56 0.03
C SER A 57 -7.60 -10.99 -1.12
N ILE A 58 -7.02 -10.96 -2.32
CA ILE A 58 -7.71 -10.54 -3.54
C ILE A 58 -7.84 -11.77 -4.44
N GLN A 59 -9.09 -12.22 -4.61
CA GLN A 59 -9.42 -13.46 -5.32
C GLN A 59 -10.11 -13.18 -6.65
N GLY A 60 -10.65 -11.97 -6.83
CA GLY A 60 -11.36 -11.57 -8.05
C GLY A 60 -11.79 -10.10 -8.03
N GLY A 61 -12.58 -9.72 -9.03
CA GLY A 61 -13.10 -8.36 -9.17
C GLY A 61 -12.07 -7.36 -9.71
N THR A 62 -12.37 -6.08 -9.53
CA THR A 62 -11.53 -4.96 -9.96
C THR A 62 -11.18 -4.08 -8.75
N LEU A 63 -9.91 -3.83 -8.55
CA LEU A 63 -9.40 -2.95 -7.51
C LEU A 63 -8.54 -1.86 -8.14
N SER A 64 -8.90 -0.60 -7.94
CA SER A 64 -8.11 0.55 -8.37
C SER A 64 -7.81 1.43 -7.16
N VAL A 65 -6.53 1.61 -6.83
CA VAL A 65 -6.10 2.46 -5.73
C VAL A 65 -5.08 3.47 -6.20
N THR A 66 -5.34 4.74 -5.95
CA THR A 66 -4.45 5.85 -6.24
C THR A 66 -4.09 6.57 -4.93
N VAL A 67 -2.80 6.64 -4.61
CA VAL A 67 -2.29 7.43 -3.49
C VAL A 67 -1.42 8.57 -4.00
N THR A 68 -1.78 9.79 -3.60
CA THR A 68 -1.10 11.03 -4.03
C THR A 68 -0.61 11.88 -2.86
N GLY A 69 -0.98 11.52 -1.63
CA GLY A 69 -0.58 12.24 -0.42
C GLY A 69 0.93 12.18 -0.18
N SER A 70 1.45 13.13 0.58
CA SER A 70 2.89 13.18 0.88
C SER A 70 3.31 12.10 1.89
N ASN A 71 4.59 11.73 1.85
CA ASN A 71 5.27 11.16 3.01
C ASN A 71 5.63 12.26 4.01
N GLY A 72 6.03 11.87 5.21
CA GLY A 72 6.56 12.78 6.21
C GLY A 72 7.34 12.01 7.27
N THR A 73 7.78 12.70 8.32
CA THR A 73 8.54 12.11 9.41
C THR A 73 7.84 12.30 10.73
N TYR A 74 8.15 11.43 11.68
CA TYR A 74 7.72 11.51 13.07
C TYR A 74 8.85 11.02 13.99
N THR A 75 8.78 11.34 15.27
CA THR A 75 9.71 10.78 16.26
C THR A 75 8.99 9.65 16.97
N ASN A 76 9.53 8.43 16.86
CA ASN A 76 8.95 7.24 17.48
C ASN A 76 9.17 7.20 19.01
N THR A 77 8.61 6.20 19.67
CA THR A 77 8.71 6.03 21.13
C THR A 77 10.12 5.83 21.65
N SER A 78 11.07 5.45 20.80
CA SER A 78 12.50 5.32 21.11
C SER A 78 13.29 6.62 20.90
N GLY A 79 12.60 7.72 20.53
CA GLY A 79 13.24 9.01 20.25
C GLY A 79 13.92 9.08 18.87
N VAL A 80 13.70 8.10 18.00
CA VAL A 80 14.29 8.06 16.67
C VAL A 80 13.32 8.67 15.66
N THR A 81 13.84 9.53 14.78
CA THR A 81 13.05 10.04 13.65
C THR A 81 12.88 8.94 12.62
N ASP A 82 11.64 8.67 12.24
CA ASP A 82 11.23 7.65 11.29
C ASP A 82 10.31 8.25 10.22
N ASN A 83 9.99 7.49 9.18
CA ASN A 83 9.20 7.93 8.04
C ASN A 83 7.84 7.25 7.99
N TYR A 84 6.78 8.02 7.69
CA TYR A 84 5.50 7.48 7.25
C TYR A 84 5.28 7.79 5.77
N ALA A 85 4.58 6.91 5.08
CA ALA A 85 4.31 7.08 3.65
C ALA A 85 2.96 6.47 3.25
N PRO A 86 2.33 7.02 2.20
CA PRO A 86 1.11 6.46 1.64
C PRO A 86 1.30 5.03 1.14
N THR A 87 0.24 4.24 1.23
CA THR A 87 0.26 2.84 0.78
C THR A 87 -1.08 2.48 0.14
N CYS A 88 -1.07 1.88 -1.05
CA CYS A 88 -2.33 1.47 -1.68
C CYS A 88 -2.97 0.29 -0.91
N ILE A 89 -2.19 -0.77 -0.61
CA ILE A 89 -2.64 -1.97 0.10
C ILE A 89 -1.64 -2.28 1.20
N SER A 90 -2.08 -2.35 2.45
CA SER A 90 -1.26 -2.66 3.63
C SER A 90 -1.88 -3.83 4.40
N ALA A 91 -1.06 -4.82 4.76
CA ALA A 91 -1.41 -5.92 5.64
C ALA A 91 -0.33 -6.09 6.71
N ASP A 92 -0.72 -6.23 7.97
CA ASP A 92 0.22 -6.54 9.04
C ASP A 92 0.67 -8.02 9.00
N ASN A 93 -0.09 -8.87 8.28
CA ASN A 93 0.30 -10.24 7.97
C ASN A 93 0.60 -10.40 6.47
N ASN A 94 -0.10 -11.28 5.77
CA ASN A 94 0.21 -11.63 4.39
C ASN A 94 -0.69 -10.88 3.39
N VAL A 95 -0.16 -10.66 2.19
CA VAL A 95 -0.96 -10.29 1.02
C VAL A 95 -0.99 -11.45 0.05
N ASN A 96 -2.20 -11.91 -0.31
CA ASN A 96 -2.42 -12.99 -1.26
C ASN A 96 -3.27 -12.50 -2.42
N VAL A 97 -2.76 -12.62 -3.64
CA VAL A 97 -3.49 -12.32 -4.87
C VAL A 97 -3.61 -13.60 -5.68
N SER A 98 -4.84 -14.09 -5.82
CA SER A 98 -5.15 -15.28 -6.61
C SER A 98 -6.01 -14.98 -7.85
N GLY A 99 -6.49 -13.74 -7.99
CA GLY A 99 -7.30 -13.31 -9.13
C GLY A 99 -7.53 -11.81 -9.16
N GLY A 100 -8.40 -11.36 -10.06
CA GLY A 100 -8.80 -9.97 -10.20
C GLY A 100 -7.88 -9.10 -11.07
N ASN A 101 -8.35 -7.87 -11.32
CA ASN A 101 -7.63 -6.82 -12.01
C ASN A 101 -7.29 -5.70 -11.02
N ILE A 102 -6.02 -5.51 -10.72
CA ILE A 102 -5.54 -4.60 -9.70
C ILE A 102 -4.72 -3.49 -10.35
N THR A 103 -5.13 -2.23 -10.14
CA THR A 103 -4.41 -1.06 -10.62
C THR A 103 -3.94 -0.24 -9.42
N LEU A 104 -2.63 -0.01 -9.30
CA LEU A 104 -2.01 0.71 -8.21
C LEU A 104 -1.23 1.92 -8.76
N ASN A 105 -1.71 3.13 -8.45
CA ASN A 105 -1.06 4.38 -8.82
C ASN A 105 -0.40 4.98 -7.58
N VAL A 106 0.92 4.90 -7.52
CA VAL A 106 1.75 5.30 -6.38
C VAL A 106 2.51 6.57 -6.75
N LYS A 107 1.98 7.74 -6.39
CA LYS A 107 2.52 9.03 -6.82
C LYS A 107 3.36 9.74 -5.77
N ALA A 108 3.35 9.26 -4.54
CA ALA A 108 4.08 9.85 -3.43
C ALA A 108 5.48 9.24 -3.25
N ASN A 109 6.40 10.03 -2.71
CA ASN A 109 7.73 9.53 -2.33
C ASN A 109 7.64 8.49 -1.22
N SER A 110 8.56 7.55 -1.19
CA SER A 110 8.64 6.39 -0.28
C SER A 110 7.37 5.52 -0.18
N ALA A 111 6.33 5.82 -0.97
CA ALA A 111 5.06 5.12 -0.93
C ALA A 111 5.14 3.69 -1.49
N LYS A 112 4.16 2.86 -1.12
CA LYS A 112 4.10 1.45 -1.51
C LYS A 112 2.80 1.17 -2.27
N GLY A 113 2.87 0.34 -3.30
CA GLY A 113 1.69 -0.25 -3.92
C GLY A 113 1.10 -1.33 -2.99
N ILE A 114 1.86 -2.36 -2.70
CA ILE A 114 1.53 -3.41 -1.73
C ILE A 114 2.59 -3.42 -0.64
N LYS A 115 2.17 -3.40 0.62
CA LYS A 115 3.01 -3.62 1.79
C LYS A 115 2.45 -4.78 2.61
N SER A 116 3.28 -5.76 2.93
CA SER A 116 2.97 -6.80 3.92
C SER A 116 4.12 -6.92 4.93
N ASP A 117 3.77 -7.12 6.20
CA ASP A 117 4.78 -7.27 7.25
C ASP A 117 5.26 -8.74 7.36
N VAL A 118 4.62 -9.66 6.64
CA VAL A 118 5.05 -11.07 6.55
C VAL A 118 5.33 -11.41 5.08
N ASN A 119 4.44 -12.07 4.36
CA ASN A 119 4.71 -12.54 3.00
C ASN A 119 3.75 -11.94 1.97
N THR A 120 4.20 -11.87 0.72
CA THR A 120 3.33 -11.59 -0.43
C THR A 120 3.36 -12.76 -1.40
N THR A 121 2.18 -13.29 -1.73
CA THR A 121 2.02 -14.40 -2.70
C THR A 121 1.11 -13.96 -3.85
N ILE A 122 1.59 -14.09 -5.07
CA ILE A 122 0.82 -13.86 -6.30
C ILE A 122 0.68 -15.18 -7.02
N SER A 123 -0.54 -15.72 -7.07
CA SER A 123 -0.85 -16.99 -7.75
C SER A 123 -1.78 -16.82 -8.96
N GLY A 124 -2.33 -15.62 -9.16
CA GLY A 124 -3.23 -15.29 -10.27
C GLY A 124 -3.49 -13.79 -10.36
N GLY A 125 -4.39 -13.42 -11.28
CA GLY A 125 -4.78 -12.03 -11.51
C GLY A 125 -3.77 -11.20 -12.31
N THR A 126 -4.09 -9.93 -12.47
CA THR A 126 -3.22 -8.94 -13.14
C THR A 126 -3.03 -7.74 -12.23
N ILE A 127 -1.77 -7.40 -11.96
CA ILE A 127 -1.40 -6.20 -11.20
C ILE A 127 -0.73 -5.23 -12.17
N THR A 128 -1.29 -4.03 -12.29
CA THR A 128 -0.71 -2.93 -13.05
C THR A 128 -0.29 -1.83 -12.08
N GLY A 129 0.99 -1.53 -12.04
CA GLY A 129 1.58 -0.54 -11.14
C GLY A 129 2.17 0.64 -11.90
N THR A 130 1.81 1.87 -11.52
CA THR A 130 2.44 3.10 -12.00
C THR A 130 3.01 3.86 -10.80
N LEU A 131 4.33 3.97 -10.75
CA LEU A 131 5.05 4.61 -9.65
C LEU A 131 5.80 5.83 -10.16
N THR A 132 5.58 6.97 -9.51
CA THR A 132 6.30 8.22 -9.82
C THR A 132 7.04 8.78 -8.60
N GLY A 133 6.81 8.21 -7.42
CA GLY A 133 7.48 8.62 -6.19
C GLY A 133 8.97 8.22 -6.16
N SER A 134 9.77 8.99 -5.44
CA SER A 134 11.19 8.75 -5.25
C SER A 134 11.50 8.14 -3.88
N THR A 135 12.70 7.60 -3.72
CA THR A 135 13.24 7.20 -2.41
C THR A 135 13.43 8.44 -1.52
N VAL A 136 13.13 8.28 -0.25
CA VAL A 136 13.41 9.28 0.80
C VAL A 136 14.39 8.64 1.80
N VAL A 137 15.37 9.42 2.24
CA VAL A 137 16.32 8.97 3.25
C VAL A 137 16.04 9.70 4.57
N VAL A 138 15.79 8.96 5.64
CA VAL A 138 15.59 9.48 7.00
C VAL A 138 16.58 8.77 7.93
N ASN A 139 17.36 9.51 8.68
CA ASN A 139 18.39 8.94 9.56
C ASN A 139 19.32 7.92 8.87
N TYR A 140 19.78 8.22 7.66
CA TYR A 140 20.61 7.32 6.83
C TYR A 140 19.89 6.02 6.41
N ASP A 141 18.59 5.87 6.71
CA ASP A 141 17.76 4.74 6.28
C ASP A 141 16.93 5.11 5.05
N PRO A 142 17.15 4.42 3.91
CA PRO A 142 16.41 4.71 2.69
C PRO A 142 15.04 4.02 2.68
N SER A 143 13.98 4.82 2.65
CA SER A 143 12.61 4.34 2.38
C SER A 143 12.29 4.45 0.89
N HIS A 144 12.27 3.31 0.21
CA HIS A 144 12.08 3.25 -1.24
C HIS A 144 10.61 3.38 -1.63
N CYS A 145 10.32 4.04 -2.77
CA CYS A 145 9.06 3.86 -3.46
C CYS A 145 9.10 2.48 -4.16
N ALA A 146 8.14 1.62 -3.86
CA ALA A 146 8.12 0.24 -4.37
C ALA A 146 6.70 -0.20 -4.74
N LEU A 147 6.57 -1.00 -5.81
CA LEU A 147 5.28 -1.61 -6.14
C LEU A 147 4.89 -2.66 -5.10
N ILE A 148 5.81 -3.53 -4.74
CA ILE A 148 5.61 -4.57 -3.72
C ILE A 148 6.76 -4.50 -2.73
N LYS A 149 6.43 -4.40 -1.44
CA LYS A 149 7.35 -4.53 -0.31
C LYS A 149 6.77 -5.55 0.66
N CYS A 150 7.51 -6.58 0.97
CA CYS A 150 7.20 -7.50 2.07
C CYS A 150 8.43 -7.66 2.96
N ASP A 151 8.21 -7.91 4.25
CA ASP A 151 9.29 -8.10 5.21
C ASP A 151 9.78 -9.55 5.22
N GLY A 152 8.93 -10.50 4.81
CA GLY A 152 9.26 -11.90 4.61
C GLY A 152 9.47 -12.24 3.13
N ASN A 153 8.85 -13.33 2.68
CA ASN A 153 9.05 -13.86 1.35
C ASN A 153 8.09 -13.27 0.31
N TYR A 154 8.62 -12.99 -0.86
CA TYR A 154 7.82 -12.78 -2.07
C TYR A 154 7.78 -14.07 -2.89
N THR A 155 6.57 -14.51 -3.26
CA THR A 155 6.37 -15.71 -4.08
C THR A 155 5.42 -15.39 -5.23
N GLN A 156 5.83 -15.67 -6.46
CA GLN A 156 4.96 -15.59 -7.64
C GLN A 156 4.88 -16.94 -8.33
N ASN A 157 3.71 -17.58 -8.25
CA ASN A 157 3.44 -18.87 -8.89
C ASN A 157 2.52 -18.73 -10.11
N GLY A 158 2.01 -17.53 -10.38
CA GLY A 158 1.11 -17.22 -11.48
C GLY A 158 0.83 -15.71 -11.56
N GLY A 159 -0.21 -15.35 -12.28
CA GLY A 159 -0.58 -13.95 -12.48
C GLY A 159 0.37 -13.17 -13.38
N THR A 160 0.05 -11.91 -13.61
CA THR A 160 0.83 -10.97 -14.41
C THR A 160 1.07 -9.69 -13.63
N ILE A 161 2.31 -9.19 -13.62
CA ILE A 161 2.65 -7.90 -13.04
C ILE A 161 3.24 -7.02 -14.14
N ASN A 162 2.59 -5.88 -14.39
CA ASN A 162 3.05 -4.83 -15.28
C ASN A 162 3.37 -3.59 -14.46
N ALA A 163 4.61 -3.17 -14.43
CA ALA A 163 5.03 -2.04 -13.60
C ALA A 163 5.84 -1.03 -14.41
N THR A 164 5.57 0.25 -14.15
CA THR A 164 6.40 1.36 -14.60
C THR A 164 6.80 2.19 -13.40
N HIS A 165 8.06 2.59 -13.34
CA HIS A 165 8.60 3.47 -12.31
C HIS A 165 9.44 4.57 -12.92
N SER A 166 9.17 5.83 -12.58
CA SER A 166 9.90 7.00 -13.07
C SER A 166 10.54 7.85 -11.97
N GLY A 167 10.33 7.50 -10.69
CA GLY A 167 10.96 8.19 -9.56
C GLY A 167 12.43 7.80 -9.38
N VAL A 168 13.18 8.62 -8.66
CA VAL A 168 14.60 8.40 -8.39
C VAL A 168 14.79 7.39 -7.26
N GLY A 169 15.66 6.38 -7.46
CA GLY A 169 16.01 5.37 -6.45
C GLY A 169 14.87 4.40 -6.11
N GLY A 170 13.89 4.22 -6.99
CA GLY A 170 12.83 3.24 -6.80
C GLY A 170 13.32 1.78 -6.92
N LYS A 171 12.54 0.86 -6.38
CA LYS A 171 12.77 -0.59 -6.44
C LYS A 171 11.50 -1.33 -6.83
#